data_cd34865f49c74f01ba21ee5cdd2a273b
#
_entry.id   cd34865f49c74f01ba21ee5cdd2a273b
#
_cell.length_a   1.000
_cell.length_b   1.000
_cell.length_c   1.000
_cell.angle_alpha   90.00
_cell.angle_beta   90.00
_cell.angle_gamma   90.00
#
_symmetry.space_group_name_H-M   'P 1'
#
loop_
_entity.id
_entity.type
_entity.pdbx_description
1 polymer ?
#
loop_
_entity_poly.entity_id
_entity_poly.type
_entity_poly.pdbx_seq_one_letter_code
_entity_poly.pdbx_strand_id
1 'polypeptide(L)'
;IQRLVGSEMCIRDRYIDDLSPVPGIKHVCFLRSPYPHARLLDIDISAALKMPGVYSVLTGDDISAITDPLVSAIRAPATYYPIAVEKVRYVGEPVALVIADDRYLGEDAAEVINVTYDELPAVVDPLEAIKATAPFLHEKVGSNVLHDRQFVYGDPDNAFAEADHVIKLNWRYPKQSATPMETFGVIAQFESQPDRYTVWSNFQGPYILQPIMARALRAVSY
;
A
#
# COMPACT_ATOMS: atom_id res chain seq x y z
N ILE A 1 20.44 26.55 4.93
CA ILE A 1 19.41 25.54 5.30
C ILE A 1 19.19 25.67 6.79
N GLN A 2 18.10 26.31 7.20
CA GLN A 2 17.70 26.30 8.61
C GLN A 2 17.24 24.87 8.95
N ARG A 3 17.93 24.28 9.92
CA ARG A 3 17.60 22.97 10.45
C ARG A 3 16.36 23.13 11.33
N LEU A 4 15.20 22.80 10.80
CA LEU A 4 13.98 22.66 11.60
C LEU A 4 14.08 21.36 12.41
N VAL A 5 13.91 21.44 13.72
CA VAL A 5 13.97 20.28 14.62
C VAL A 5 12.72 20.27 15.50
N GLY A 6 12.01 19.14 15.50
CA GLY A 6 10.92 18.89 16.43
C GLY A 6 9.63 19.68 16.14
N SER A 7 9.02 20.23 17.19
CA SER A 7 7.72 20.91 17.14
C SER A 7 7.62 22.09 16.17
N GLU A 8 8.75 22.75 15.85
CA GLU A 8 8.75 23.87 14.90
C GLU A 8 8.42 23.43 13.47
N MET A 9 8.79 22.24 13.06
CA MET A 9 8.39 21.68 11.76
C MET A 9 6.86 21.61 11.66
N CYS A 10 6.21 21.03 12.66
CA CYS A 10 4.75 20.84 12.66
C CYS A 10 3.95 22.15 12.78
N ILE A 11 4.55 23.23 13.27
CA ILE A 11 3.88 24.54 13.42
C ILE A 11 3.99 25.39 12.15
N ARG A 12 5.05 25.22 11.37
CA ARG A 12 5.36 26.07 10.21
C ARG A 12 5.06 25.44 8.86
N ASP A 13 4.96 24.11 8.80
CA ASP A 13 4.70 23.39 7.57
C ASP A 13 3.19 23.34 7.30
N ARG A 14 2.85 23.17 6.04
CA ARG A 14 1.49 22.87 5.60
C ARG A 14 1.34 21.37 5.47
N TYR A 15 0.28 20.86 6.07
CA TYR A 15 -0.16 19.48 5.85
C TYR A 15 -0.84 19.34 4.48
N ILE A 16 -0.94 18.12 3.98
CA ILE A 16 -1.67 17.85 2.74
C ILE A 16 -3.12 18.30 2.84
N ASP A 17 -3.77 18.12 3.99
CA ASP A 17 -5.15 18.58 4.25
C ASP A 17 -5.31 20.10 4.22
N ASP A 18 -4.23 20.88 4.44
CA ASP A 18 -4.25 22.34 4.36
C ASP A 18 -4.12 22.85 2.91
N LEU A 19 -3.86 21.97 1.97
CA LEU A 19 -3.72 22.32 0.56
C LEU A 19 -5.09 22.23 -0.10
N SER A 20 -5.51 23.33 -0.71
CA SER A 20 -6.68 23.39 -1.60
C SER A 20 -6.24 23.82 -3.00
N PRO A 21 -5.40 23.03 -3.68
CA PRO A 21 -4.74 23.47 -4.90
C PRO A 21 -5.70 23.58 -6.09
N VAL A 22 -6.81 22.87 -6.03
CA VAL A 22 -7.71 22.72 -7.18
C VAL A 22 -9.16 22.94 -6.78
N PRO A 23 -9.91 23.84 -7.45
CA PRO A 23 -11.34 23.93 -7.29
C PRO A 23 -12.05 22.63 -7.64
N GLY A 24 -13.05 22.25 -6.84
CA GLY A 24 -13.83 21.05 -7.08
C GLY A 24 -13.12 19.74 -6.75
N ILE A 25 -12.11 19.77 -5.86
CA ILE A 25 -11.45 18.57 -5.34
C ILE A 25 -12.48 17.59 -4.76
N LYS A 26 -12.25 16.30 -4.98
CA LYS A 26 -13.04 15.22 -4.43
C LYS A 26 -12.22 14.42 -3.43
N HIS A 27 -12.92 13.77 -2.53
CA HIS A 27 -12.31 12.95 -1.48
C HIS A 27 -12.39 11.48 -1.85
N VAL A 28 -11.30 10.76 -1.57
CA VAL A 28 -11.21 9.30 -1.77
C VAL A 28 -11.22 8.61 -0.42
N CYS A 29 -12.19 7.72 -0.22
CA CYS A 29 -12.29 6.89 0.97
C CYS A 29 -12.13 5.42 0.58
N PHE A 30 -11.43 4.65 1.41
CA PHE A 30 -11.14 3.25 1.14
C PHE A 30 -11.95 2.34 2.04
N LEU A 31 -12.68 1.41 1.44
CA LEU A 31 -13.17 0.23 2.15
C LEU A 31 -12.01 -0.74 2.33
N ARG A 32 -11.78 -1.19 3.57
CA ARG A 32 -10.66 -2.05 3.92
C ARG A 32 -11.13 -3.40 4.45
N SER A 33 -10.40 -4.46 4.11
CA SER A 33 -10.69 -5.81 4.58
C SER A 33 -10.50 -5.95 6.09
N PRO A 34 -11.46 -6.57 6.79
CA PRO A 34 -11.29 -7.00 8.18
C PRO A 34 -10.51 -8.34 8.29
N TYR A 35 -10.35 -9.07 7.18
CA TYR A 35 -9.73 -10.38 7.16
C TYR A 35 -8.25 -10.33 6.82
N PRO A 36 -7.42 -11.16 7.47
CA PRO A 36 -5.99 -11.27 7.16
C PRO A 36 -5.69 -12.04 5.87
N HIS A 37 -6.59 -12.94 5.45
CA HIS A 37 -6.49 -13.70 4.22
C HIS A 37 -7.88 -14.24 3.84
N ALA A 38 -8.44 -13.79 2.75
CA ALA A 38 -9.73 -14.22 2.26
C ALA A 38 -9.86 -14.01 0.75
N ARG A 39 -10.64 -14.84 0.07
CA ARG A 39 -11.07 -14.56 -1.30
C ARG A 39 -12.20 -13.54 -1.31
N LEU A 40 -12.21 -12.69 -2.32
CA LEU A 40 -13.30 -11.79 -2.62
C LEU A 40 -14.25 -12.54 -3.55
N LEU A 41 -15.45 -12.87 -3.06
CA LEU A 41 -16.45 -13.59 -3.85
C LEU A 41 -17.38 -12.63 -4.58
N ASP A 42 -17.75 -11.53 -3.92
CA ASP A 42 -18.63 -10.49 -4.46
C ASP A 42 -18.39 -9.16 -3.75
N ILE A 43 -18.57 -8.06 -4.48
CA ILE A 43 -18.50 -6.68 -3.95
C ILE A 43 -19.71 -5.91 -4.52
N ASP A 44 -20.79 -5.82 -3.74
CA ASP A 44 -21.97 -5.03 -4.12
C ASP A 44 -21.81 -3.57 -3.76
N ILE A 45 -21.55 -2.74 -4.77
CA ILE A 45 -21.37 -1.30 -4.68
C ILE A 45 -22.66 -0.51 -4.97
N SER A 46 -23.76 -1.20 -5.25
CA SER A 46 -24.97 -0.60 -5.81
C SER A 46 -25.66 0.41 -4.88
N ALA A 47 -25.58 0.21 -3.56
CA ALA A 47 -26.11 1.11 -2.57
C ALA A 47 -25.28 2.40 -2.48
N ALA A 48 -23.96 2.29 -2.46
CA ALA A 48 -23.05 3.41 -2.40
C ALA A 48 -23.16 4.34 -3.63
N LEU A 49 -23.28 3.77 -4.82
CA LEU A 49 -23.44 4.53 -6.08
C LEU A 49 -24.75 5.35 -6.13
N LYS A 50 -25.76 5.01 -5.34
CA LYS A 50 -27.04 5.76 -5.28
C LYS A 50 -27.01 6.90 -4.30
N MET A 51 -25.98 7.03 -3.48
CA MET A 51 -25.88 8.10 -2.49
C MET A 51 -25.59 9.44 -3.18
N PRO A 52 -26.34 10.51 -2.84
CA PRO A 52 -26.10 11.84 -3.39
C PRO A 52 -24.68 12.33 -3.03
N GLY A 53 -23.95 12.85 -4.02
CA GLY A 53 -22.59 13.35 -3.85
C GLY A 53 -21.50 12.27 -3.93
N VAL A 54 -21.85 10.99 -4.17
CA VAL A 54 -20.93 9.96 -4.58
C VAL A 54 -20.79 9.96 -6.10
N TYR A 55 -19.57 10.11 -6.59
CA TYR A 55 -19.27 10.19 -8.02
C TYR A 55 -18.95 8.85 -8.63
N SER A 56 -18.21 8.02 -7.90
CA SER A 56 -17.78 6.71 -8.37
C SER A 56 -17.40 5.82 -7.20
N VAL A 57 -17.53 4.53 -7.41
CA VAL A 57 -16.96 3.48 -6.55
C VAL A 57 -16.18 2.57 -7.47
N LEU A 58 -14.91 2.35 -7.16
CA LEU A 58 -14.01 1.50 -7.94
C LEU A 58 -13.54 0.32 -7.12
N THR A 59 -13.54 -0.85 -7.74
CA THR A 59 -13.06 -2.11 -7.18
C THR A 59 -11.67 -2.47 -7.70
N GLY A 60 -11.12 -3.58 -7.24
CA GLY A 60 -9.85 -4.09 -7.75
C GLY A 60 -9.90 -4.41 -9.25
N ASP A 61 -11.02 -4.91 -9.74
CA ASP A 61 -11.21 -5.23 -11.17
C ASP A 61 -11.15 -3.96 -12.03
N ASP A 62 -11.83 -2.88 -11.61
CA ASP A 62 -11.80 -1.60 -12.31
C ASP A 62 -10.37 -1.05 -12.37
N ILE A 63 -9.65 -1.08 -11.25
CA ILE A 63 -8.29 -0.57 -11.15
C ILE A 63 -7.32 -1.42 -11.99
N SER A 64 -7.45 -2.75 -11.96
CA SER A 64 -6.59 -3.65 -12.72
C SER A 64 -6.79 -3.51 -14.24
N ALA A 65 -7.97 -3.12 -14.68
CA ALA A 65 -8.26 -2.87 -16.10
C ALA A 65 -7.55 -1.62 -16.64
N ILE A 66 -7.37 -0.60 -15.82
CA ILE A 66 -6.82 0.72 -16.23
C ILE A 66 -5.37 0.95 -15.81
N THR A 67 -4.81 0.12 -14.94
CA THR A 67 -3.44 0.26 -14.44
C THR A 67 -2.63 -1.02 -14.67
N ASP A 68 -1.30 -0.87 -14.66
CA ASP A 68 -0.40 -2.01 -14.54
C ASP A 68 -0.12 -2.31 -13.05
N PRO A 69 0.29 -3.55 -12.72
CA PRO A 69 0.66 -3.90 -11.35
C PRO A 69 1.79 -3.03 -10.82
N LEU A 70 1.74 -2.74 -9.53
CA LEU A 70 2.82 -2.04 -8.83
C LEU A 70 4.10 -2.89 -8.82
N VAL A 71 5.22 -2.25 -9.05
CA VAL A 71 6.54 -2.88 -9.03
C VAL A 71 7.17 -2.67 -7.68
N SER A 72 7.47 -3.77 -6.99
CA SER A 72 8.24 -3.72 -5.75
C SER A 72 9.68 -3.30 -6.02
N ALA A 73 10.22 -2.42 -5.18
CA ALA A 73 11.62 -1.99 -5.23
C ALA A 73 12.62 -3.16 -5.08
N ILE A 74 12.23 -4.22 -4.40
CA ILE A 74 13.04 -5.45 -4.23
C ILE A 74 12.87 -6.45 -5.36
N ARG A 75 12.13 -6.11 -6.43
CA ARG A 75 11.84 -7.00 -7.56
C ARG A 75 11.29 -8.35 -7.13
N ALA A 76 10.42 -8.36 -6.13
CA ALA A 76 9.74 -9.58 -5.71
C ALA A 76 8.85 -10.11 -6.85
N PRO A 77 8.74 -11.43 -7.02
CA PRO A 77 7.93 -12.03 -8.09
C PRO A 77 6.42 -11.89 -7.85
N ALA A 78 6.01 -11.37 -6.70
CA ALA A 78 4.60 -11.14 -6.39
C ALA A 78 4.06 -9.93 -7.15
N THR A 79 2.88 -10.10 -7.72
CA THR A 79 2.13 -9.05 -8.40
C THR A 79 1.04 -8.54 -7.48
N TYR A 80 0.90 -7.22 -7.33
CA TYR A 80 -0.17 -6.61 -6.54
C TYR A 80 -0.60 -5.27 -7.14
N TYR A 81 -1.84 -4.93 -6.85
CA TYR A 81 -2.48 -3.67 -7.21
C TYR A 81 -2.74 -2.84 -5.95
N PRO A 82 -3.00 -1.55 -6.06
CA PRO A 82 -3.32 -0.71 -4.89
C PRO A 82 -4.64 -1.10 -4.21
N ILE A 83 -5.50 -1.85 -4.91
CA ILE A 83 -6.76 -2.43 -4.40
C ILE A 83 -6.74 -3.93 -4.69
N ALA A 84 -7.20 -4.73 -3.73
CA ALA A 84 -7.25 -6.19 -3.86
C ALA A 84 -8.17 -6.60 -5.03
N VAL A 85 -7.70 -7.53 -5.87
CA VAL A 85 -8.44 -8.02 -7.05
C VAL A 85 -9.16 -9.34 -6.73
N GLU A 86 -8.44 -10.43 -6.49
CA GLU A 86 -9.05 -11.76 -6.29
C GLU A 86 -9.18 -12.11 -4.80
N LYS A 87 -8.26 -11.60 -3.99
CA LYS A 87 -8.21 -11.91 -2.56
C LYS A 87 -7.45 -10.85 -1.77
N VAL A 88 -7.76 -10.79 -0.49
CA VAL A 88 -7.03 -9.96 0.48
C VAL A 88 -5.96 -10.79 1.17
N ARG A 89 -4.85 -10.14 1.51
CA ARG A 89 -3.62 -10.77 2.03
C ARG A 89 -3.16 -10.23 3.37
N TYR A 90 -3.83 -9.17 3.87
CA TYR A 90 -3.59 -8.61 5.20
C TYR A 90 -4.82 -7.82 5.67
N VAL A 91 -4.97 -7.70 6.99
CA VAL A 91 -6.01 -6.85 7.58
C VAL A 91 -5.77 -5.40 7.19
N GLY A 92 -6.80 -4.73 6.68
CA GLY A 92 -6.70 -3.35 6.21
C GLY A 92 -6.33 -3.19 4.75
N GLU A 93 -6.17 -4.28 3.97
CA GLU A 93 -5.98 -4.19 2.52
C GLU A 93 -7.19 -3.52 1.87
N PRO A 94 -7.00 -2.47 1.03
CA PRO A 94 -8.11 -1.85 0.33
C PRO A 94 -8.81 -2.83 -0.60
N VAL A 95 -10.14 -2.87 -0.58
CA VAL A 95 -10.97 -3.73 -1.44
C VAL A 95 -11.86 -2.94 -2.39
N ALA A 96 -12.19 -1.70 -2.01
CA ALA A 96 -12.87 -0.74 -2.87
C ALA A 96 -12.45 0.68 -2.49
N LEU A 97 -12.65 1.63 -3.38
CA LEU A 97 -12.54 3.05 -3.09
C LEU A 97 -13.80 3.80 -3.53
N VAL A 98 -14.18 4.80 -2.75
CA VAL A 98 -15.29 5.70 -3.01
C VAL A 98 -14.73 7.08 -3.33
N ILE A 99 -15.24 7.73 -4.37
CA ILE A 99 -14.97 9.12 -4.71
C ILE A 99 -16.23 9.94 -4.41
N ALA A 100 -16.12 10.88 -3.47
CA ALA A 100 -17.25 11.65 -2.98
C ALA A 100 -16.94 13.15 -2.84
N ASP A 101 -17.98 13.97 -2.59
CA ASP A 101 -17.86 15.41 -2.40
C ASP A 101 -17.04 15.78 -1.16
N ASP A 102 -17.17 15.01 -0.10
CA ASP A 102 -16.41 15.19 1.14
C ASP A 102 -16.06 13.84 1.78
N ARG A 103 -15.21 13.91 2.82
CA ARG A 103 -14.70 12.72 3.52
C ARG A 103 -15.81 11.93 4.22
N TYR A 104 -16.73 12.60 4.90
CA TYR A 104 -17.76 11.95 5.71
C TYR A 104 -18.72 11.19 4.83
N LEU A 105 -19.16 11.82 3.73
CA LEU A 105 -19.98 11.16 2.74
C LEU A 105 -19.27 9.94 2.09
N GLY A 106 -17.95 10.04 1.87
CA GLY A 106 -17.17 8.94 1.36
C GLY A 106 -17.08 7.79 2.35
N GLU A 107 -16.94 8.06 3.64
CA GLU A 107 -16.92 7.05 4.71
C GLU A 107 -18.31 6.39 4.85
N ASP A 108 -19.39 7.17 4.91
CA ASP A 108 -20.76 6.64 4.95
C ASP A 108 -21.07 5.76 3.73
N ALA A 109 -20.60 6.14 2.56
CA ALA A 109 -20.78 5.36 1.35
C ALA A 109 -19.95 4.07 1.35
N ALA A 110 -18.76 4.10 1.93
CA ALA A 110 -17.95 2.89 2.09
C ALA A 110 -18.59 1.87 3.04
N GLU A 111 -19.30 2.32 4.09
CA GLU A 111 -19.99 1.45 5.05
C GLU A 111 -21.17 0.68 4.44
N VAL A 112 -21.80 1.20 3.39
CA VAL A 112 -22.94 0.51 2.73
C VAL A 112 -22.52 -0.41 1.59
N ILE A 113 -21.21 -0.51 1.29
CA ILE A 113 -20.69 -1.50 0.35
C ILE A 113 -20.71 -2.87 1.03
N ASN A 114 -21.33 -3.84 0.40
CA ASN A 114 -21.38 -5.19 0.92
C ASN A 114 -20.33 -6.08 0.21
N VAL A 115 -19.46 -6.72 1.00
CA VAL A 115 -18.40 -7.61 0.49
C VAL A 115 -18.60 -9.01 1.03
N THR A 116 -18.66 -9.99 0.15
CA THR A 116 -18.72 -11.40 0.50
C THR A 116 -17.32 -11.99 0.44
N TYR A 117 -16.86 -12.51 1.58
CA TYR A 117 -15.55 -13.11 1.73
C TYR A 117 -15.64 -14.63 1.91
N ASP A 118 -14.65 -15.35 1.39
CA ASP A 118 -14.34 -16.74 1.73
C ASP A 118 -13.01 -16.74 2.50
N GLU A 119 -13.09 -16.97 3.82
CA GLU A 119 -11.94 -16.88 4.70
C GLU A 119 -10.93 -17.99 4.42
N LEU A 120 -9.66 -17.65 4.34
CA LEU A 120 -8.55 -18.56 4.09
C LEU A 120 -7.61 -18.62 5.31
N PRO A 121 -6.88 -19.75 5.50
CA PRO A 121 -5.86 -19.83 6.53
C PRO A 121 -4.83 -18.70 6.41
N ALA A 122 -4.60 -17.99 7.52
CA ALA A 122 -3.64 -16.91 7.60
C ALA A 122 -2.38 -17.32 8.37
N VAL A 123 -1.23 -16.82 7.94
CA VAL A 123 0.06 -17.02 8.62
C VAL A 123 0.65 -15.66 8.92
N VAL A 124 0.78 -15.33 10.20
CA VAL A 124 1.28 -14.02 10.66
C VAL A 124 2.71 -14.09 11.22
N ASP A 125 3.18 -15.28 11.58
CA ASP A 125 4.56 -15.49 12.05
C ASP A 125 5.46 -15.84 10.87
N PRO A 126 6.56 -15.10 10.62
CA PRO A 126 7.44 -15.34 9.49
C PRO A 126 8.16 -16.69 9.57
N LEU A 127 8.44 -17.24 10.77
CA LEU A 127 9.06 -18.54 10.93
C LEU A 127 8.09 -19.68 10.63
N GLU A 128 6.79 -19.47 10.86
CA GLU A 128 5.76 -20.41 10.41
C GLU A 128 5.53 -20.30 8.89
N ALA A 129 5.61 -19.09 8.33
CA ALA A 129 5.37 -18.85 6.92
C ALA A 129 6.39 -19.55 5.98
N ILE A 130 7.62 -19.77 6.43
CA ILE A 130 8.66 -20.46 5.62
C ILE A 130 8.56 -21.98 5.68
N LYS A 131 7.70 -22.57 6.52
CA LYS A 131 7.53 -24.03 6.59
C LYS A 131 6.86 -24.54 5.31
N ALA A 132 7.24 -25.74 4.89
CA ALA A 132 6.68 -26.36 3.68
C ALA A 132 5.16 -26.62 3.74
N THR A 133 4.60 -26.66 4.96
CA THR A 133 3.17 -26.88 5.21
C THR A 133 2.35 -25.57 5.28
N ALA A 134 3.02 -24.42 5.24
CA ALA A 134 2.35 -23.13 5.33
C ALA A 134 1.54 -22.85 4.05
N PRO A 135 0.33 -22.27 4.19
CA PRO A 135 -0.43 -21.82 3.02
C PRO A 135 0.32 -20.70 2.30
N PHE A 136 0.35 -20.74 0.97
CA PHE A 136 0.97 -19.69 0.19
C PHE A 136 0.07 -18.46 0.10
N LEU A 137 0.64 -17.30 0.42
CA LEU A 137 -0.03 -16.02 0.27
C LEU A 137 -0.13 -15.60 -1.21
N HIS A 138 0.90 -15.94 -1.99
CA HIS A 138 0.98 -15.72 -3.44
C HIS A 138 1.19 -17.06 -4.15
N GLU A 139 0.10 -17.78 -4.47
CA GLU A 139 0.15 -19.14 -5.04
C GLU A 139 0.97 -19.19 -6.33
N LYS A 140 0.84 -18.15 -7.18
CA LYS A 140 1.59 -18.06 -8.45
C LYS A 140 3.10 -18.02 -8.27
N VAL A 141 3.57 -17.61 -7.09
CA VAL A 141 5.00 -17.58 -6.75
C VAL A 141 5.46 -18.96 -6.26
N GLY A 142 4.57 -19.72 -5.63
CA GLY A 142 4.88 -21.05 -5.07
C GLY A 142 5.79 -21.00 -3.82
N SER A 143 5.92 -19.83 -3.18
CA SER A 143 6.72 -19.63 -1.99
C SER A 143 6.22 -18.43 -1.22
N ASN A 144 6.35 -18.46 0.11
CA ASN A 144 6.19 -17.27 0.97
C ASN A 144 7.50 -16.48 1.13
N VAL A 145 8.63 -16.99 0.62
CA VAL A 145 9.88 -16.25 0.55
C VAL A 145 9.92 -15.50 -0.77
N LEU A 146 9.65 -14.21 -0.74
CA LEU A 146 9.58 -13.35 -1.93
C LEU A 146 10.95 -12.82 -2.35
N HIS A 147 11.89 -12.76 -1.42
CA HIS A 147 13.24 -12.27 -1.67
C HIS A 147 14.21 -12.91 -0.70
N ASP A 148 15.28 -13.46 -1.25
CA ASP A 148 16.42 -13.95 -0.51
C ASP A 148 17.69 -13.40 -1.15
N ARG A 149 18.58 -12.85 -0.36
CA ARG A 149 19.83 -12.26 -0.82
C ARG A 149 20.93 -12.44 0.21
N GLN A 150 22.01 -13.02 -0.23
CA GLN A 150 23.21 -13.17 0.56
C GLN A 150 24.24 -12.08 0.22
N PHE A 151 24.78 -11.45 1.24
CA PHE A 151 25.95 -10.57 1.12
C PHE A 151 27.10 -11.22 1.87
N VAL A 152 28.22 -11.40 1.18
CA VAL A 152 29.44 -12.00 1.77
C VAL A 152 30.57 -10.98 1.64
N TYR A 153 31.21 -10.68 2.76
CA TYR A 153 32.39 -9.82 2.83
C TYR A 153 33.50 -10.58 3.55
N GLY A 154 34.68 -10.69 2.93
CA GLY A 154 35.79 -11.45 3.45
C GLY A 154 35.55 -12.95 3.44
N ASP A 155 36.08 -13.65 4.45
CA ASP A 155 35.93 -15.08 4.67
C ASP A 155 35.33 -15.35 6.04
N PRO A 156 33.99 -15.30 6.16
CA PRO A 156 33.30 -15.47 7.44
C PRO A 156 33.48 -16.88 8.02
N ASP A 157 33.56 -17.93 7.20
CA ASP A 157 33.68 -19.29 7.68
C ASP A 157 35.03 -19.50 8.37
N ASN A 158 36.11 -19.00 7.77
CA ASN A 158 37.44 -19.06 8.37
C ASN A 158 37.51 -18.19 9.64
N ALA A 159 36.91 -17.00 9.62
CA ALA A 159 36.84 -16.10 10.78
C ALA A 159 36.13 -16.75 11.97
N PHE A 160 35.03 -17.49 11.75
CA PHE A 160 34.35 -18.25 12.80
C PHE A 160 35.19 -19.46 13.27
N ALA A 161 35.91 -20.13 12.37
CA ALA A 161 36.76 -21.28 12.72
C ALA A 161 37.98 -20.89 13.57
N GLU A 162 38.53 -19.69 13.34
CA GLU A 162 39.71 -19.16 14.07
C GLU A 162 39.35 -18.35 15.31
N ALA A 163 38.08 -18.06 15.57
CA ALA A 163 37.66 -17.23 16.69
C ALA A 163 37.85 -17.97 18.04
N ASP A 164 38.49 -17.33 19.02
CA ASP A 164 38.62 -17.83 20.39
C ASP A 164 37.28 -18.01 21.08
N HIS A 165 36.28 -17.13 20.76
CA HIS A 165 34.97 -17.16 21.33
C HIS A 165 33.92 -16.82 20.27
N VAL A 166 32.86 -17.64 20.20
CA VAL A 166 31.70 -17.41 19.35
C VAL A 166 30.45 -17.21 20.24
N ILE A 167 29.82 -16.03 20.12
CA ILE A 167 28.59 -15.71 20.85
C ILE A 167 27.42 -15.78 19.89
N LYS A 168 26.41 -16.58 20.21
CA LYS A 168 25.17 -16.69 19.45
C LYS A 168 24.01 -16.09 20.23
N LEU A 169 23.35 -15.09 19.65
CA LEU A 169 22.18 -14.44 20.24
C LEU A 169 20.98 -14.61 19.32
N ASN A 170 19.83 -14.87 19.92
CA ASN A 170 18.53 -14.81 19.24
C ASN A 170 17.74 -13.65 19.85
N TRP A 171 17.35 -12.71 19.03
CA TRP A 171 16.51 -11.61 19.46
C TRP A 171 15.46 -11.26 18.43
N ARG A 172 14.35 -10.68 18.85
CA ARG A 172 13.22 -10.30 18.01
C ARG A 172 13.00 -8.81 18.07
N TYR A 173 13.02 -8.17 16.91
CA TYR A 173 12.58 -6.80 16.77
C TYR A 173 11.08 -6.79 16.44
N PRO A 174 10.20 -6.22 17.30
CA PRO A 174 8.77 -6.19 17.02
C PRO A 174 8.45 -5.28 15.83
N LYS A 175 7.34 -5.56 15.16
CA LYS A 175 6.81 -4.66 14.15
C LYS A 175 6.46 -3.32 14.80
N GLN A 176 6.82 -2.23 14.15
CA GLN A 176 6.56 -0.88 14.62
C GLN A 176 5.96 -0.06 13.49
N SER A 177 5.13 0.93 13.87
CA SER A 177 4.70 2.01 12.99
C SER A 177 5.40 3.29 13.40
N ALA A 178 5.80 4.10 12.43
CA ALA A 178 6.41 5.41 12.70
C ALA A 178 5.43 6.38 13.36
N THR A 179 4.12 6.15 13.22
CA THR A 179 3.02 6.98 13.76
C THR A 179 3.33 8.48 13.68
N PRO A 180 3.62 9.02 12.48
CA PRO A 180 3.89 10.44 12.31
C PRO A 180 2.65 11.26 12.66
N MET A 181 2.83 12.52 13.05
CA MET A 181 1.71 13.43 13.34
C MET A 181 0.87 13.70 12.10
N GLU A 182 1.52 13.89 10.95
CA GLU A 182 0.85 13.89 9.66
C GLU A 182 0.86 12.46 9.08
N THR A 183 -0.30 11.89 8.87
CA THR A 183 -0.46 10.62 8.16
C THR A 183 -0.19 10.81 6.68
N PHE A 184 0.03 9.71 5.95
CA PHE A 184 0.28 9.78 4.53
C PHE A 184 -0.94 10.35 3.79
N GLY A 185 -0.71 11.42 3.02
CA GLY A 185 -1.73 12.10 2.22
C GLY A 185 -1.28 12.28 0.77
N VAL A 186 -2.26 12.28 -0.14
CA VAL A 186 -2.04 12.49 -1.57
C VAL A 186 -3.17 13.34 -2.13
N ILE A 187 -2.79 14.36 -2.92
CA ILE A 187 -3.70 15.07 -3.81
C ILE A 187 -3.21 14.82 -5.23
N ALA A 188 -4.08 14.38 -6.12
CA ALA A 188 -3.75 14.12 -7.51
C ALA A 188 -4.66 14.92 -8.44
N GLN A 189 -4.07 15.53 -9.46
CA GLN A 189 -4.76 16.24 -10.52
C GLN A 189 -4.34 15.71 -11.86
N PHE A 190 -5.30 15.52 -12.76
CA PHE A 190 -5.06 15.24 -14.16
C PHE A 190 -5.48 16.42 -15.02
N GLU A 191 -4.60 16.85 -15.92
CA GLU A 191 -4.86 17.89 -16.92
C GLU A 191 -4.81 17.25 -18.31
N SER A 192 -5.94 17.26 -19.03
CA SER A 192 -6.01 16.65 -20.36
C SER A 192 -5.21 17.42 -21.43
N GLN A 193 -4.88 18.67 -21.15
CA GLN A 193 -3.99 19.49 -21.97
C GLN A 193 -3.10 20.34 -21.04
N PRO A 194 -1.80 19.98 -20.91
CA PRO A 194 -0.98 19.05 -21.74
C PRO A 194 -0.95 17.63 -21.18
N ASP A 195 -1.87 16.80 -21.12
CA ASP A 195 -1.86 15.38 -20.73
C ASP A 195 -0.85 15.12 -19.57
N ARG A 196 -1.15 15.66 -18.39
CA ARG A 196 -0.23 15.71 -17.26
C ARG A 196 -0.90 15.34 -15.95
N TYR A 197 -0.21 14.49 -15.18
CA TYR A 197 -0.53 14.27 -13.77
C TYR A 197 0.32 15.16 -12.88
N THR A 198 -0.31 15.87 -11.96
CA THR A 198 0.34 16.58 -10.87
C THR A 198 -0.06 15.93 -9.56
N VAL A 199 0.93 15.54 -8.74
CA VAL A 199 0.70 14.85 -7.47
C VAL A 199 1.41 15.59 -6.36
N TRP A 200 0.66 15.99 -5.34
CA TRP A 200 1.18 16.51 -4.07
C TRP A 200 1.10 15.41 -3.03
N SER A 201 2.20 15.16 -2.36
CA SER A 201 2.29 14.09 -1.35
C SER A 201 3.40 14.39 -0.35
N ASN A 202 3.20 13.96 0.88
CA ASN A 202 4.22 13.98 1.94
C ASN A 202 5.15 12.75 1.91
N PHE A 203 5.21 12.03 0.80
CA PHE A 203 6.10 10.88 0.63
C PHE A 203 7.57 11.31 0.56
N GLN A 204 8.43 10.69 1.36
CA GLN A 204 9.84 11.09 1.51
C GLN A 204 10.75 10.77 0.31
N GLY A 205 10.27 10.00 -0.66
CA GLY A 205 11.04 9.55 -1.82
C GLY A 205 10.38 9.87 -3.16
N PRO A 206 10.14 11.16 -3.52
CA PRO A 206 9.38 11.53 -4.72
C PRO A 206 10.02 10.99 -6.02
N TYR A 207 11.35 11.02 -6.13
CA TYR A 207 12.07 10.50 -7.31
C TYR A 207 12.00 8.98 -7.46
N ILE A 208 11.72 8.24 -6.39
CA ILE A 208 11.50 6.79 -6.43
C ILE A 208 10.05 6.51 -6.81
N LEU A 209 9.12 7.28 -6.26
CA LEU A 209 7.69 7.08 -6.46
C LEU A 209 7.24 7.44 -7.88
N GLN A 210 7.75 8.55 -8.44
CA GLN A 210 7.37 9.05 -9.76
C GLN A 210 7.45 7.99 -10.87
N PRO A 211 8.56 7.27 -11.09
CA PRO A 211 8.63 6.26 -12.16
C PRO A 211 7.75 5.03 -11.88
N ILE A 212 7.52 4.69 -10.61
CA ILE A 212 6.62 3.59 -10.24
C ILE A 212 5.18 3.95 -10.60
N MET A 213 4.76 5.17 -10.26
CA MET A 213 3.42 5.68 -10.59
C MET A 213 3.24 5.83 -12.11
N ALA A 214 4.21 6.43 -12.80
CA ALA A 214 4.16 6.60 -14.24
C ALA A 214 3.99 5.24 -14.95
N ARG A 215 4.74 4.22 -14.53
CA ARG A 215 4.60 2.87 -15.07
C ARG A 215 3.22 2.28 -14.77
N ALA A 216 2.73 2.37 -13.53
CA ALA A 216 1.42 1.85 -13.17
C ALA A 216 0.30 2.51 -13.96
N LEU A 217 0.38 3.82 -14.20
CA LEU A 217 -0.58 4.60 -14.97
C LEU A 217 -0.36 4.55 -16.49
N ARG A 218 0.64 3.80 -16.97
CA ARG A 218 1.05 3.75 -18.40
C ARG A 218 1.37 5.13 -18.96
N ALA A 219 1.83 6.04 -18.11
CA ALA A 219 2.19 7.40 -18.44
C ALA A 219 3.69 7.55 -18.68
N VAL A 220 4.09 8.60 -19.41
CA VAL A 220 5.50 8.92 -19.60
C VAL A 220 6.01 9.70 -18.39
N SER A 221 7.11 9.25 -17.77
CA SER A 221 7.79 10.01 -16.72
C SER A 221 8.85 10.91 -17.35
N TYR A 222 8.78 12.19 -17.06
CA TYR A 222 9.77 13.19 -17.47
C TYR A 222 10.71 13.52 -16.31
#